data_d9f716a2456348b46d3202267f9b142d
#
_entry.id   d9f716a2456348b46d3202267f9b142d
#
_cell.length_a   1.000
_cell.length_b   1.000
_cell.length_c   1.000
_cell.angle_alpha   90.00
_cell.angle_beta   90.00
_cell.angle_gamma   90.00
#
_symmetry.space_group_name_H-M   'P 1'
#
loop_
_entity.id
_entity.type
_entity.pdbx_description
1 polymer ?
#
loop_
_entity_poly.entity_id
_entity_poly.type
_entity_poly.pdbx_seq_one_letter_code
_entity_poly.pdbx_strand_id
1 'polypeptide(L)'
;DNPMCVNPKHLFVGTKNDQKFGQFGLEQYYENALGGQSGLLRSEKDALGRWLLMGNYNLEPAQDGASLYLSLDQNIQYMVERKMKALVEKWDAAGGCAIVLEPKTGAIRAMVSLPNFDPNDYKNIKNPDYFMNSCTQKLYEPGSIFKPIVMAAGLDSGKISPETGTEISKTWPR
;
A
#
# COMPACT_ATOMS: atom_id res chain seq x y z
N ASP A 1 15.75 -13.62 6.10
CA ASP A 1 14.45 -12.90 6.09
C ASP A 1 14.67 -11.58 6.79
N ASN A 2 14.70 -10.51 6.01
CA ASN A 2 14.87 -9.16 6.55
C ASN A 2 13.54 -8.41 6.33
N PRO A 3 12.62 -8.41 7.33
CA PRO A 3 11.33 -7.75 7.19
C PRO A 3 11.54 -6.25 7.00
N MET A 4 10.86 -5.69 6.00
CA MET A 4 10.90 -4.26 5.73
C MET A 4 10.16 -3.53 6.85
N CYS A 5 10.87 -2.77 7.65
CA CYS A 5 10.28 -1.90 8.67
C CYS A 5 9.98 -0.54 8.05
N VAL A 6 8.72 -0.15 8.01
CA VAL A 6 8.31 1.19 7.57
C VAL A 6 8.25 2.09 8.80
N ASN A 7 9.17 3.04 8.89
CA ASN A 7 9.12 4.06 9.92
C ASN A 7 8.24 5.22 9.43
N PRO A 8 7.15 5.55 10.15
CA PRO A 8 6.17 6.55 9.71
C PRO A 8 6.72 7.98 9.57
N LYS A 9 7.96 8.24 9.97
CA LYS A 9 8.53 9.59 9.88
C LYS A 9 8.87 10.06 8.46
N HIS A 10 8.73 9.22 7.44
CA HIS A 10 9.30 9.51 6.11
C HIS A 10 8.34 9.40 4.92
N LEU A 11 7.08 9.01 5.11
CA LEU A 11 6.19 8.76 3.98
C LEU A 11 4.96 9.69 4.06
N PHE A 12 4.49 10.12 2.92
CA PHE A 12 3.25 10.86 2.59
C PHE A 12 2.45 11.51 3.74
N VAL A 13 2.90 12.68 4.16
CA VAL A 13 2.31 13.38 5.27
C VAL A 13 1.64 14.66 4.80
N GLY A 14 0.33 14.72 4.90
CA GLY A 14 -0.41 15.98 4.92
C GLY A 14 -0.29 16.65 6.29
N THR A 15 -0.54 17.95 6.37
CA THR A 15 -0.60 18.67 7.63
C THR A 15 -1.99 19.22 7.84
N LYS A 16 -2.61 18.87 8.98
CA LYS A 16 -3.82 19.51 9.46
C LYS A 16 -3.54 19.99 10.87
N ASN A 17 -3.55 21.31 11.11
CA ASN A 17 -3.19 21.91 12.41
C ASN A 17 -1.79 21.46 12.90
N ASP A 18 -0.78 21.48 11.99
CA ASP A 18 0.59 21.02 12.24
C ASP A 18 0.76 19.53 12.58
N GLN A 19 -0.32 18.76 12.57
CA GLN A 19 -0.25 17.30 12.68
C GLN A 19 -0.05 16.67 11.30
N LYS A 20 0.84 15.72 11.26
CA LYS A 20 1.11 14.91 10.08
C LYS A 20 0.10 13.76 10.03
N PHE A 21 -0.45 13.46 8.87
CA PHE A 21 -1.35 12.33 8.68
C PHE A 21 -1.09 11.63 7.33
N GLY A 22 -1.31 10.34 7.28
CA GLY A 22 -1.17 9.53 6.07
C GLY A 22 -2.26 9.84 5.05
N GLN A 23 -1.87 10.10 3.81
CA GLN A 23 -2.81 10.45 2.73
C GLN A 23 -3.06 9.30 1.76
N PHE A 24 -2.11 8.38 1.63
CA PHE A 24 -2.16 7.31 0.63
C PHE A 24 -1.58 6.00 1.17
N GLY A 25 -1.98 4.89 0.55
CA GLY A 25 -1.39 3.58 0.77
C GLY A 25 -1.48 3.06 2.20
N LEU A 26 -0.41 2.46 2.68
CA LEU A 26 -0.34 1.85 4.01
C LEU A 26 -0.47 2.87 5.14
N GLU A 27 0.01 4.08 4.93
CA GLU A 27 -0.06 5.13 5.94
C GLU A 27 -1.48 5.62 6.17
N GLN A 28 -2.24 5.83 5.09
CA GLN A 28 -3.66 6.16 5.19
C GLN A 28 -4.44 5.03 5.85
N TYR A 29 -4.17 3.79 5.45
CA TYR A 29 -4.89 2.63 5.96
C TYR A 29 -4.63 2.39 7.46
N TYR A 30 -3.39 2.59 7.90
CA TYR A 30 -2.97 2.37 9.28
C TYR A 30 -2.79 3.67 10.08
N GLU A 31 -3.34 4.80 9.61
CA GLU A 31 -3.18 6.11 10.25
C GLU A 31 -3.48 6.07 11.75
N ASN A 32 -4.56 5.42 12.16
CA ASN A 32 -4.96 5.30 13.56
C ASN A 32 -3.91 4.60 14.45
N ALA A 33 -3.10 3.72 13.85
CA ALA A 33 -2.04 3.01 14.56
C ALA A 33 -0.70 3.75 14.49
N LEU A 34 -0.42 4.37 13.35
CA LEU A 34 0.86 5.01 13.05
C LEU A 34 0.94 6.46 13.55
N GLY A 35 -0.19 7.17 13.57
CA GLY A 35 -0.24 8.62 13.82
C GLY A 35 0.13 9.01 15.23
N GLY A 36 0.03 8.09 16.20
CA GLY A 36 0.27 8.39 17.61
C GLY A 36 -0.73 9.40 18.17
N GLN A 37 -0.39 9.99 19.30
CA GLN A 37 -1.17 11.05 19.91
C GLN A 37 -0.28 12.25 20.22
N SER A 38 -0.71 13.43 19.80
CA SER A 38 -0.01 14.67 20.12
C SER A 38 -0.16 14.99 21.60
N GLY A 39 0.96 15.37 22.22
CA GLY A 39 0.92 15.90 23.57
C GLY A 39 0.17 17.23 23.62
N LEU A 40 -0.49 17.49 24.74
CA LEU A 40 -1.21 18.72 24.99
C LEU A 40 -0.67 19.38 26.27
N LEU A 41 -0.20 20.63 26.14
CA LEU A 41 0.15 21.47 27.28
C LEU A 41 -0.93 22.53 27.45
N ARG A 42 -1.70 22.41 28.51
CA ARG A 42 -2.63 23.46 28.95
C ARG A 42 -1.96 24.26 30.04
N SER A 43 -1.85 25.55 29.87
CA SER A 43 -1.28 26.47 30.85
C SER A 43 -2.08 27.77 30.89
N GLU A 44 -2.10 28.39 32.07
CA GLU A 44 -2.77 29.66 32.28
C GLU A 44 -1.94 30.80 31.76
N LYS A 45 -2.63 31.84 31.24
CA LYS A 45 -2.02 33.09 30.78
C LYS A 45 -2.56 34.24 31.60
N ASP A 46 -1.73 35.28 31.83
CA ASP A 46 -2.18 36.53 32.40
C ASP A 46 -3.05 37.33 31.42
N ALA A 47 -3.60 38.46 31.90
CA ALA A 47 -4.43 39.34 31.11
C ALA A 47 -3.68 39.98 29.88
N LEU A 48 -2.36 39.88 29.87
CA LEU A 48 -1.49 40.34 28.76
C LEU A 48 -1.05 39.22 27.83
N GLY A 49 -1.58 37.98 28.04
CA GLY A 49 -1.30 36.82 27.22
C GLY A 49 0.06 36.11 27.53
N ARG A 50 0.74 36.46 28.61
CA ARG A 50 2.00 35.84 29.02
C ARG A 50 1.73 34.59 29.88
N TRP A 51 2.52 33.54 29.69
CA TRP A 51 2.43 32.32 30.47
C TRP A 51 2.72 32.57 31.95
N LEU A 52 1.84 32.08 32.83
CA LEU A 52 2.04 32.14 34.27
C LEU A 52 2.94 30.99 34.71
N LEU A 53 4.13 31.32 35.21
CA LEU A 53 5.11 30.33 35.71
C LEU A 53 4.63 29.58 36.96
N MET A 54 3.69 30.14 37.70
CA MET A 54 3.10 29.54 38.89
C MET A 54 1.60 29.18 38.72
N GLY A 55 1.09 29.21 37.50
CA GLY A 55 -0.27 28.79 37.17
C GLY A 55 -0.43 27.27 37.13
N ASN A 56 -1.68 26.82 37.13
CA ASN A 56 -1.96 25.41 36.91
C ASN A 56 -1.55 25.03 35.46
N TYR A 57 -0.71 24.03 35.31
CA TYR A 57 -0.44 23.45 34.02
C TYR A 57 -0.75 21.95 34.02
N ASN A 58 -1.39 21.51 32.96
CA ASN A 58 -1.63 20.09 32.70
C ASN A 58 -0.84 19.69 31.44
N LEU A 59 0.09 18.77 31.62
CA LEU A 59 0.88 18.21 30.54
C LEU A 59 0.38 16.80 30.24
N GLU A 60 -0.23 16.62 29.10
CA GLU A 60 -0.50 15.31 28.51
C GLU A 60 0.68 14.98 27.56
N PRO A 61 1.53 14.00 27.89
CA PRO A 61 2.69 13.70 27.07
C PRO A 61 2.28 13.13 25.70
N ALA A 62 3.04 13.44 24.67
CA ALA A 62 2.87 12.84 23.36
C ALA A 62 3.10 11.32 23.43
N GLN A 63 2.32 10.56 22.68
CA GLN A 63 2.49 9.12 22.53
C GLN A 63 2.90 8.80 21.09
N ASP A 64 4.00 8.08 20.95
CA ASP A 64 4.46 7.62 19.62
C ASP A 64 3.49 6.61 19.03
N GLY A 65 3.32 6.64 17.71
CA GLY A 65 2.55 5.65 16.98
C GLY A 65 3.26 4.30 16.94
N ALA A 66 2.50 3.27 16.55
CA ALA A 66 3.04 1.94 16.34
C ALA A 66 3.96 1.84 15.12
N SER A 67 4.86 0.85 15.10
CA SER A 67 5.66 0.50 13.93
C SER A 67 5.00 -0.65 13.18
N LEU A 68 5.00 -0.59 11.84
CA LEU A 68 4.53 -1.68 10.98
C LEU A 68 5.71 -2.54 10.50
N TYR A 69 5.56 -3.85 10.70
CA TYR A 69 6.45 -4.84 10.11
C TYR A 69 5.76 -5.50 8.93
N LEU A 70 6.31 -5.30 7.74
CA LEU A 70 5.75 -5.81 6.50
C LEU A 70 6.33 -7.18 6.15
N SER A 71 5.54 -8.01 5.47
CA SER A 71 5.99 -9.29 4.92
C SER A 71 6.81 -9.15 3.63
N LEU A 72 6.97 -7.92 3.14
CA LEU A 72 7.77 -7.62 1.94
C LEU A 72 9.23 -7.98 2.16
N ASP A 73 9.82 -8.67 1.18
CA ASP A 73 11.25 -8.94 1.10
C ASP A 73 11.93 -7.91 0.19
N GLN A 74 12.91 -7.21 0.72
CA GLN A 74 13.59 -6.13 0.00
C GLN A 74 14.29 -6.61 -1.29
N ASN A 75 14.89 -7.79 -1.26
CA ASN A 75 15.61 -8.32 -2.42
C ASN A 75 14.62 -8.74 -3.52
N ILE A 76 13.53 -9.42 -3.13
CA ILE A 76 12.48 -9.82 -4.07
C ILE A 76 11.82 -8.58 -4.66
N GLN A 77 11.46 -7.59 -3.83
CA GLN A 77 10.87 -6.32 -4.27
C GLN A 77 11.75 -5.62 -5.31
N TYR A 78 13.04 -5.45 -5.01
CA TYR A 78 13.99 -4.81 -5.92
C TYR A 78 14.13 -5.58 -7.25
N MET A 79 14.22 -6.90 -7.18
CA MET A 79 14.36 -7.75 -8.37
C MET A 79 13.11 -7.66 -9.26
N VAL A 80 11.93 -7.73 -8.67
CA VAL A 80 10.64 -7.62 -9.39
C VAL A 80 10.50 -6.25 -10.03
N GLU A 81 10.80 -5.17 -9.29
CA GLU A 81 10.73 -3.81 -9.81
C GLU A 81 11.64 -3.61 -11.03
N ARG A 82 12.89 -4.06 -10.94
CA ARG A 82 13.83 -3.98 -12.07
C ARG A 82 13.35 -4.75 -13.30
N LYS A 83 12.79 -5.95 -13.09
CA LYS A 83 12.23 -6.76 -14.18
C LYS A 83 11.00 -6.10 -14.80
N MET A 84 10.11 -5.55 -13.97
CA MET A 84 8.90 -4.86 -14.43
C MET A 84 9.24 -3.60 -15.23
N LYS A 85 10.20 -2.79 -14.78
CA LYS A 85 10.67 -1.61 -15.55
C LYS A 85 11.16 -2.02 -16.94
N ALA A 86 12.00 -3.04 -17.02
CA ALA A 86 12.50 -3.55 -18.30
C ALA A 86 11.39 -4.10 -19.21
N LEU A 87 10.33 -4.71 -18.64
CA LEU A 87 9.19 -5.19 -19.41
C LEU A 87 8.34 -4.04 -19.96
N VAL A 88 8.05 -3.04 -19.14
CA VAL A 88 7.28 -1.85 -19.53
C VAL A 88 8.00 -1.13 -20.68
N GLU A 89 9.31 -0.92 -20.56
CA GLU A 89 10.14 -0.32 -21.61
C GLU A 89 10.16 -1.17 -22.88
N LYS A 90 10.39 -2.48 -22.77
CA LYS A 90 10.48 -3.40 -23.91
C LYS A 90 9.20 -3.42 -24.75
N TRP A 91 8.06 -3.33 -24.10
CA TRP A 91 6.75 -3.46 -24.77
C TRP A 91 6.05 -2.11 -24.99
N ASP A 92 6.71 -1.01 -24.66
CA ASP A 92 6.15 0.35 -24.71
C ASP A 92 4.76 0.41 -24.03
N ALA A 93 4.67 -0.25 -22.88
CA ALA A 93 3.41 -0.35 -22.16
C ALA A 93 3.16 0.90 -21.30
N ALA A 94 1.90 1.33 -21.23
CA ALA A 94 1.51 2.47 -20.38
C ALA A 94 1.77 2.25 -18.88
N GLY A 95 1.96 1.00 -18.46
CA GLY A 95 2.25 0.62 -17.08
C GLY A 95 2.08 -0.87 -16.87
N GLY A 96 2.20 -1.28 -15.61
CA GLY A 96 2.02 -2.67 -15.24
C GLY A 96 2.11 -2.87 -13.73
N CYS A 97 1.63 -3.99 -13.25
CA CYS A 97 1.80 -4.35 -11.85
C CYS A 97 2.14 -5.84 -11.66
N ALA A 98 2.79 -6.14 -10.55
CA ALA A 98 3.14 -7.48 -10.16
C ALA A 98 3.02 -7.67 -8.65
N ILE A 99 2.49 -8.81 -8.23
CA ILE A 99 2.43 -9.23 -6.83
C ILE A 99 3.10 -10.60 -6.73
N VAL A 100 3.98 -10.76 -5.75
CA VAL A 100 4.60 -12.04 -5.40
C VAL A 100 4.07 -12.48 -4.06
N LEU A 101 3.42 -13.64 -4.04
CA LEU A 101 2.82 -14.24 -2.86
C LEU A 101 3.58 -15.50 -2.46
N GLU A 102 3.70 -15.73 -1.18
CA GLU A 102 4.12 -17.01 -0.63
C GLU A 102 2.90 -17.93 -0.52
N PRO A 103 2.83 -19.05 -1.27
CA PRO A 103 1.59 -19.84 -1.37
C PRO A 103 1.13 -20.46 -0.04
N LYS A 104 2.07 -20.76 0.86
CA LYS A 104 1.76 -21.45 2.12
C LYS A 104 1.11 -20.54 3.15
N THR A 105 1.51 -19.27 3.18
CA THR A 105 1.11 -18.31 4.21
C THR A 105 0.20 -17.21 3.68
N GLY A 106 0.19 -17.00 2.35
CA GLY A 106 -0.47 -15.87 1.71
C GLY A 106 0.30 -14.54 1.89
N ALA A 107 1.49 -14.58 2.48
CA ALA A 107 2.29 -13.38 2.70
C ALA A 107 2.73 -12.75 1.37
N ILE A 108 2.55 -11.44 1.24
CA ILE A 108 3.02 -10.67 0.08
C ILE A 108 4.51 -10.41 0.25
N ARG A 109 5.34 -10.99 -0.64
CA ARG A 109 6.80 -10.84 -0.64
C ARG A 109 7.27 -9.69 -1.51
N ALA A 110 6.51 -9.34 -2.55
CA ALA A 110 6.72 -8.13 -3.33
C ALA A 110 5.41 -7.63 -3.93
N MET A 111 5.30 -6.32 -4.09
CA MET A 111 4.20 -5.66 -4.77
C MET A 111 4.73 -4.44 -5.52
N VAL A 112 4.65 -4.47 -6.84
CA VAL A 112 5.20 -3.43 -7.73
C VAL A 112 4.09 -2.89 -8.61
N SER A 113 3.98 -1.58 -8.68
CA SER A 113 3.07 -0.85 -9.56
C SER A 113 3.87 0.17 -10.38
N LEU A 114 3.69 0.18 -11.70
CA LEU A 114 4.33 1.14 -12.60
C LEU A 114 3.27 1.87 -13.44
N PRO A 115 3.46 3.14 -13.75
CA PRO A 115 4.55 4.00 -13.29
C PRO A 115 4.51 4.22 -11.78
N ASN A 116 5.68 4.37 -11.17
CA ASN A 116 5.85 4.66 -9.75
C ASN A 116 6.48 6.06 -9.56
N PHE A 117 6.71 6.41 -8.33
CA PHE A 117 7.34 7.67 -7.93
C PHE A 117 8.42 7.42 -6.88
N ASP A 118 9.31 8.40 -6.68
CA ASP A 118 10.26 8.38 -5.57
C ASP A 118 9.57 8.89 -4.30
N PRO A 119 9.41 8.06 -3.26
CA PRO A 119 8.81 8.48 -1.99
C PRO A 119 9.56 9.63 -1.30
N ASN A 120 10.85 9.80 -1.59
CA ASN A 120 11.65 10.88 -1.03
C ASN A 120 11.39 12.23 -1.72
N ASP A 121 10.82 12.22 -2.94
CA ASP A 121 10.53 13.42 -3.74
C ASP A 121 9.06 13.49 -4.18
N TYR A 122 8.15 13.12 -3.31
CA TYR A 122 6.70 13.07 -3.61
C TYR A 122 6.09 14.44 -3.93
N LYS A 123 6.72 15.55 -3.52
CA LYS A 123 6.20 16.91 -3.75
C LYS A 123 6.26 17.33 -5.22
N ASN A 124 7.17 16.76 -6.00
CA ASN A 124 7.39 17.09 -7.40
C ASN A 124 6.62 16.18 -8.37
N ILE A 125 5.75 15.32 -7.86
CA ILE A 125 4.97 14.40 -8.69
C ILE A 125 3.86 15.17 -9.41
N LYS A 126 3.92 15.12 -10.75
CA LYS A 126 2.96 15.83 -11.63
C LYS A 126 1.63 15.11 -11.77
N ASN A 127 1.64 13.78 -11.69
CA ASN A 127 0.44 12.97 -11.88
C ASN A 127 0.04 12.28 -10.56
N PRO A 128 -1.08 12.68 -9.94
CA PRO A 128 -1.58 12.06 -8.71
C PRO A 128 -1.88 10.56 -8.83
N ASP A 129 -2.13 10.05 -10.04
CA ASP A 129 -2.39 8.63 -10.27
C ASP A 129 -1.23 7.72 -9.90
N TYR A 130 -0.01 8.27 -9.82
CA TYR A 130 1.17 7.50 -9.40
C TYR A 130 1.14 7.11 -7.93
N PHE A 131 0.34 7.80 -7.11
CA PHE A 131 0.11 7.43 -5.71
C PHE A 131 -0.79 6.21 -5.55
N MET A 132 -1.57 5.87 -6.59
CA MET A 132 -2.44 4.70 -6.55
C MET A 132 -1.68 3.43 -6.91
N ASN A 133 -1.88 2.38 -6.11
CA ASN A 133 -1.37 1.07 -6.43
C ASN A 133 -2.27 0.40 -7.48
N SER A 134 -1.78 0.27 -8.71
CA SER A 134 -2.56 -0.30 -9.82
C SER A 134 -2.91 -1.78 -9.62
N CYS A 135 -2.17 -2.52 -8.78
CA CYS A 135 -2.50 -3.90 -8.46
C CYS A 135 -3.78 -4.06 -7.64
N THR A 136 -4.14 -3.04 -6.85
CA THR A 136 -5.23 -3.14 -5.86
C THR A 136 -6.33 -2.09 -6.04
N GLN A 137 -6.04 -0.97 -6.70
CA GLN A 137 -6.94 0.18 -6.77
C GLN A 137 -7.47 0.47 -8.18
N LYS A 138 -6.85 -0.09 -9.25
CA LYS A 138 -7.33 0.09 -10.61
C LYS A 138 -8.24 -1.06 -11.03
N LEU A 139 -9.36 -0.71 -11.65
CA LEU A 139 -10.23 -1.66 -12.32
C LEU A 139 -9.71 -1.93 -13.74
N TYR A 140 -9.71 -3.18 -14.15
CA TYR A 140 -9.35 -3.60 -15.50
C TYR A 140 -10.11 -4.86 -15.91
N GLU A 141 -10.25 -5.10 -17.19
CA GLU A 141 -10.82 -6.34 -17.72
C GLU A 141 -9.74 -7.43 -17.75
N PRO A 142 -9.82 -8.45 -16.89
CA PRO A 142 -8.75 -9.44 -16.78
C PRO A 142 -8.65 -10.34 -18.02
N GLY A 143 -9.73 -10.55 -18.74
CA GLY A 143 -9.75 -11.46 -19.90
C GLY A 143 -9.31 -12.88 -19.53
N SER A 144 -8.45 -13.47 -20.33
CA SER A 144 -7.97 -14.86 -20.16
C SER A 144 -7.12 -15.10 -18.93
N ILE A 145 -6.56 -14.08 -18.30
CA ILE A 145 -5.79 -14.24 -17.06
C ILE A 145 -6.69 -14.61 -15.86
N PHE A 146 -8.01 -14.45 -16.01
CA PHE A 146 -8.97 -14.88 -14.98
C PHE A 146 -9.25 -16.38 -15.00
N LYS A 147 -8.94 -17.08 -16.11
CA LYS A 147 -9.19 -18.52 -16.25
C LYS A 147 -8.55 -19.41 -15.17
N PRO A 148 -7.29 -19.17 -14.75
CA PRO A 148 -6.70 -19.94 -13.65
C PRO A 148 -7.47 -19.82 -12.34
N ILE A 149 -8.04 -18.65 -12.04
CA ILE A 149 -8.84 -18.42 -10.83
C ILE A 149 -10.14 -19.23 -10.90
N VAL A 150 -10.82 -19.19 -12.05
CA VAL A 150 -12.05 -19.98 -12.27
C VAL A 150 -11.76 -21.48 -12.19
N MET A 151 -10.63 -21.93 -12.76
CA MET A 151 -10.22 -23.32 -12.70
C MET A 151 -9.92 -23.74 -11.26
N ALA A 152 -9.19 -22.93 -10.51
CA ALA A 152 -8.88 -23.20 -9.10
C ALA A 152 -10.17 -23.33 -8.26
N ALA A 153 -11.12 -22.41 -8.45
CA ALA A 153 -12.41 -22.47 -7.76
C ALA A 153 -13.22 -23.75 -8.15
N GLY A 154 -13.16 -24.14 -9.42
CA GLY A 154 -13.80 -25.38 -9.90
C GLY A 154 -13.21 -26.63 -9.26
N LEU A 155 -11.88 -26.71 -9.18
CA LEU A 155 -11.16 -27.82 -8.53
C LEU A 155 -11.43 -27.86 -7.02
N ASP A 156 -11.39 -26.72 -6.35
CA ASP A 156 -11.64 -26.61 -4.91
C ASP A 156 -13.08 -27.02 -4.55
N SER A 157 -14.04 -26.69 -5.41
CA SER A 157 -15.44 -27.12 -5.24
C SER A 157 -15.68 -28.61 -5.47
N GLY A 158 -14.69 -29.36 -5.94
CA GLY A 158 -14.80 -30.80 -6.28
C GLY A 158 -15.69 -31.09 -7.49
N LYS A 159 -16.17 -30.06 -8.22
CA LYS A 159 -17.05 -30.26 -9.39
C LYS A 159 -16.29 -30.61 -10.66
N ILE A 160 -15.02 -30.33 -10.71
CA ILE A 160 -14.14 -30.67 -11.83
C ILE A 160 -12.84 -31.29 -11.30
N SER A 161 -12.18 -32.08 -12.15
CA SER A 161 -10.83 -32.61 -11.93
C SER A 161 -9.90 -32.12 -13.04
N PRO A 162 -8.58 -32.25 -12.90
CA PRO A 162 -7.65 -31.90 -13.97
C PRO A 162 -7.90 -32.62 -15.30
N GLU A 163 -8.52 -33.80 -15.23
CA GLU A 163 -8.85 -34.66 -16.38
C GLU A 163 -10.23 -34.34 -16.96
N THR A 164 -11.00 -33.43 -16.35
CA THR A 164 -12.32 -33.05 -16.85
C THR A 164 -12.19 -32.37 -18.20
N GLY A 165 -12.50 -33.06 -19.27
CA GLY A 165 -12.58 -32.53 -20.62
C GLY A 165 -13.87 -31.74 -20.82
N THR A 166 -13.78 -30.59 -21.50
CA THR A 166 -14.94 -29.86 -22.02
C THR A 166 -15.10 -30.15 -23.50
N GLU A 167 -16.21 -30.78 -23.91
CA GLU A 167 -16.61 -30.78 -25.32
C GLU A 167 -17.06 -29.35 -25.67
N ILE A 168 -16.21 -28.64 -26.44
CA ILE A 168 -16.63 -27.37 -27.05
C ILE A 168 -17.64 -27.72 -28.13
N SER A 169 -18.93 -27.56 -27.85
CA SER A 169 -19.97 -27.69 -28.85
C SER A 169 -19.65 -26.68 -30.00
N LYS A 170 -19.53 -27.19 -31.22
CA LYS A 170 -19.25 -26.41 -32.42
C LYS A 170 -20.40 -25.49 -32.82
N THR A 171 -21.44 -25.38 -32.04
CA THR A 171 -22.61 -24.53 -32.28
C THR A 171 -22.63 -23.36 -31.34
N TRP A 172 -21.70 -22.40 -31.59
CA TRP A 172 -21.89 -21.03 -31.10
C TRP A 172 -22.75 -20.30 -32.13
N PRO A 173 -23.92 -19.78 -31.80
CA PRO A 173 -24.68 -18.93 -32.72
C PRO A 173 -23.87 -17.67 -33.00
N ARG A 174 -23.73 -17.33 -34.26
CA ARG A 174 -23.13 -16.08 -34.73
C ARG A 174 -24.05 -14.92 -34.46
#